data_6094c12a177e671a2269e32fc00252ba
#
_entry.id   6094c12a177e671a2269e32fc00252ba
#
_cell.length_a   1.000
_cell.length_b   1.000
_cell.length_c   1.000
_cell.angle_alpha   90.00
_cell.angle_beta   90.00
_cell.angle_gamma   90.00
#
_symmetry.space_group_name_H-M   'P 1'
#
loop_
_entity.id
_entity.type
_entity.pdbx_description
1 polymer ?
#
loop_
_entity_poly.entity_id
_entity_poly.type
_entity_poly.pdbx_seq_one_letter_code
_entity_poly.pdbx_strand_id
1 'polypeptide(L)'
;ARALGARYIQPNGPTHRHWIVFDVDHAAATLSWDDVGAPAPNITVTNKANGHAHLIYGLDTPIRTAPDGNAAPLRYAAAIEAALREKLGADMGYSGLICKNPLHEHWLVQVWEPRLYDLAWLSDYLDLSSYNGRKSLPEYGLGRN
;
A
#
# COMPACT_ATOMS: atom_id res chain seq x y z
N ALA A 1 11.71 7.40 19.50
CA ALA A 1 11.28 6.74 20.73
C ALA A 1 9.78 6.76 20.92
N ARG A 2 9.15 7.89 20.68
CA ARG A 2 7.68 7.97 20.83
C ARG A 2 6.94 7.10 19.83
N ALA A 3 7.44 7.02 18.58
CA ALA A 3 6.80 6.22 17.56
C ALA A 3 6.78 4.74 17.93
N LEU A 4 7.79 4.25 18.66
CA LEU A 4 7.84 2.84 19.07
C LEU A 4 6.76 2.50 20.09
N GLY A 5 6.31 3.47 20.87
CA GLY A 5 5.27 3.26 21.87
C GLY A 5 3.86 3.40 21.36
N ALA A 6 3.67 3.85 20.12
CA ALA A 6 2.34 4.07 19.55
C ALA A 6 1.87 2.84 18.77
N ARG A 7 0.59 2.49 18.91
CA ARG A 7 -0.01 1.40 18.12
C ARG A 7 -0.15 1.77 16.64
N TYR A 8 -0.28 3.04 16.34
CA TYR A 8 -0.51 3.55 14.99
C TYR A 8 0.52 4.60 14.66
N ILE A 9 0.94 4.63 13.41
CA ILE A 9 1.93 5.58 12.91
C ILE A 9 1.48 6.14 11.58
N GLN A 10 2.09 7.26 11.20
CA GLN A 10 1.99 7.80 9.86
C GLN A 10 3.20 7.31 9.07
N PRO A 11 3.02 6.37 8.12
CA PRO A 11 4.17 5.71 7.49
C PRO A 11 4.93 6.58 6.50
N ASN A 12 4.26 7.58 5.91
CA ASN A 12 4.87 8.43 4.89
C ASN A 12 4.94 9.87 5.35
N GLY A 13 5.98 10.58 4.91
CA GLY A 13 6.10 12.00 5.11
C GLY A 13 5.22 12.79 4.12
N PRO A 14 5.26 14.14 4.22
CA PRO A 14 4.32 14.97 3.46
C PRO A 14 4.65 15.12 1.97
N THR A 15 5.87 14.83 1.55
CA THR A 15 6.31 15.11 0.19
C THR A 15 6.65 13.87 -0.63
N HIS A 16 6.81 12.73 0.03
CA HIS A 16 7.19 11.49 -0.63
C HIS A 16 6.44 10.32 -0.04
N ARG A 17 6.22 9.31 -0.87
CA ARG A 17 5.56 8.09 -0.48
C ARG A 17 6.51 6.92 -0.68
N HIS A 18 6.87 6.29 0.45
CA HIS A 18 7.76 5.12 0.48
C HIS A 18 6.97 3.83 0.67
N TRP A 19 5.81 3.91 1.30
CA TRP A 19 5.03 2.75 1.72
C TRP A 19 3.63 2.86 1.18
N ILE A 20 3.15 1.77 0.60
CA ILE A 20 1.76 1.63 0.18
C ILE A 20 1.12 0.66 1.14
N VAL A 21 0.04 1.07 1.80
CA VAL A 21 -0.62 0.29 2.83
C VAL A 21 -2.05 -0.01 2.41
N PHE A 22 -2.43 -1.27 2.55
CA PHE A 22 -3.79 -1.72 2.27
C PHE A 22 -4.40 -2.29 3.54
N ASP A 23 -5.69 -2.03 3.74
CA ASP A 23 -6.45 -2.56 4.87
C ASP A 23 -7.34 -3.69 4.38
N VAL A 24 -7.09 -4.89 4.87
CA VAL A 24 -7.85 -6.08 4.49
C VAL A 24 -8.63 -6.55 5.72
N ASP A 25 -9.95 -6.44 5.65
CA ASP A 25 -10.85 -6.57 6.79
C ASP A 25 -11.54 -7.93 6.83
N HIS A 26 -10.75 -9.01 6.86
CA HIS A 26 -11.31 -10.35 7.09
C HIS A 26 -10.29 -11.22 7.81
N ALA A 27 -10.76 -12.35 8.34
CA ALA A 27 -9.96 -13.15 9.25
C ALA A 27 -8.71 -13.78 8.61
N ALA A 28 -8.70 -13.96 7.30
CA ALA A 28 -7.57 -14.57 6.58
C ALA A 28 -6.69 -13.53 5.88
N ALA A 29 -6.75 -12.27 6.31
CA ALA A 29 -6.10 -11.16 5.62
C ALA A 29 -4.60 -11.37 5.40
N THR A 30 -3.91 -11.97 6.36
CA THR A 30 -2.45 -12.14 6.31
C THR A 30 -1.97 -12.95 5.11
N LEU A 31 -2.77 -13.90 4.64
CA LEU A 31 -2.40 -14.77 3.52
C LEU A 31 -3.25 -14.54 2.27
N SER A 32 -4.18 -13.60 2.31
CA SER A 32 -5.11 -13.41 1.20
C SER A 32 -4.41 -13.01 -0.10
N TRP A 33 -3.27 -12.32 -0.01
CA TRP A 33 -2.48 -11.95 -1.18
C TRP A 33 -2.02 -13.17 -1.98
N ASP A 34 -1.66 -14.25 -1.29
CA ASP A 34 -1.22 -15.47 -1.95
C ASP A 34 -2.37 -16.15 -2.71
N ASP A 35 -3.54 -16.17 -2.12
CA ASP A 35 -4.71 -16.80 -2.73
C ASP A 35 -5.13 -16.15 -4.04
N VAL A 36 -4.92 -14.84 -4.17
CA VAL A 36 -5.32 -14.10 -5.38
C VAL A 36 -4.18 -13.87 -6.36
N GLY A 37 -2.99 -14.37 -6.06
CA GLY A 37 -1.83 -14.19 -6.93
C GLY A 37 -1.26 -12.78 -6.93
N ALA A 38 -1.46 -12.04 -5.84
CA ALA A 38 -0.86 -10.72 -5.67
C ALA A 38 0.60 -10.85 -5.26
N PRO A 39 1.42 -9.79 -5.46
CA PRO A 39 2.78 -9.82 -4.94
C PRO A 39 2.76 -9.88 -3.41
N ALA A 40 3.73 -10.59 -2.85
CA ALA A 40 3.83 -10.68 -1.40
C ALA A 40 4.09 -9.28 -0.81
N PRO A 41 3.33 -8.87 0.22
CA PRO A 41 3.67 -7.63 0.91
C PRO A 41 5.02 -7.76 1.59
N ASN A 42 5.70 -6.65 1.77
CA ASN A 42 6.93 -6.68 2.54
C ASN A 42 6.64 -7.05 3.98
N ILE A 43 5.57 -6.47 4.54
CA ILE A 43 5.19 -6.67 5.93
C ILE A 43 3.68 -6.79 6.02
N THR A 44 3.21 -7.70 6.86
CA THR A 44 1.82 -7.68 7.32
C THR A 44 1.78 -7.38 8.81
N VAL A 45 0.82 -6.57 9.22
CA VAL A 45 0.60 -6.19 10.62
C VAL A 45 -0.83 -6.56 10.95
N THR A 46 -0.99 -7.59 11.75
CA THR A 46 -2.28 -8.27 11.96
C THR A 46 -2.81 -8.00 13.35
N ASN A 47 -4.11 -7.76 13.43
CA ASN A 47 -4.83 -7.72 14.71
C ASN A 47 -5.07 -9.15 15.17
N LYS A 48 -4.48 -9.51 16.31
CA LYS A 48 -4.53 -10.88 16.84
C LYS A 48 -5.95 -11.32 17.20
N ALA A 49 -6.84 -10.37 17.47
CA ALA A 49 -8.19 -10.67 17.91
C ALA A 49 -9.11 -11.10 16.76
N ASN A 50 -8.95 -10.51 15.57
CA ASN A 50 -9.88 -10.74 14.46
C ASN A 50 -9.22 -11.17 13.14
N GLY A 51 -7.88 -11.15 13.07
CA GLY A 51 -7.17 -11.53 11.86
C GLY A 51 -7.12 -10.46 10.77
N HIS A 52 -7.74 -9.31 10.97
CA HIS A 52 -7.66 -8.21 10.02
C HIS A 52 -6.25 -7.67 9.99
N ALA A 53 -5.78 -7.28 8.82
CA ALA A 53 -4.38 -6.89 8.67
C ALA A 53 -4.19 -5.68 7.77
N HIS A 54 -3.12 -4.95 8.06
CA HIS A 54 -2.54 -4.02 7.10
C HIS A 54 -1.46 -4.74 6.33
N LEU A 55 -1.52 -4.65 5.01
CA LEU A 55 -0.51 -5.18 4.10
C LEU A 55 0.32 -4.01 3.61
N ILE A 56 1.63 -4.06 3.85
CA ILE A 56 2.52 -2.94 3.62
C ILE A 56 3.52 -3.31 2.52
N TYR A 57 3.54 -2.50 1.46
CA TYR A 57 4.46 -2.65 0.34
C TYR A 57 5.44 -1.49 0.36
N GLY A 58 6.73 -1.78 0.44
CA GLY A 58 7.78 -0.76 0.46
C GLY A 58 8.36 -0.54 -0.93
N LEU A 59 8.64 0.72 -1.24
CA LEU A 59 9.21 1.12 -2.52
C LEU A 59 10.67 1.50 -2.33
N ASP A 60 11.53 1.00 -3.23
CA ASP A 60 12.94 1.32 -3.21
C ASP A 60 13.21 2.76 -3.68
N THR A 61 12.34 3.28 -4.55
CA THR A 61 12.37 4.67 -4.99
C THR A 61 11.08 5.34 -4.58
N PRO A 62 11.13 6.36 -3.71
CA PRO A 62 9.91 7.02 -3.24
C PRO A 62 9.23 7.79 -4.37
N ILE A 63 7.91 7.90 -4.26
CA ILE A 63 7.11 8.68 -5.20
C ILE A 63 6.95 10.07 -4.62
N ARG A 64 7.34 11.10 -5.39
CA ARG A 64 7.15 12.47 -4.93
C ARG A 64 5.67 12.85 -5.09
N THR A 65 5.05 13.19 -3.98
CA THR A 65 3.62 13.52 -3.92
C THR A 65 3.36 15.02 -3.76
N ALA A 66 4.42 15.82 -3.64
CA ALA A 66 4.27 17.28 -3.53
C ALA A 66 3.68 17.84 -4.83
N PRO A 67 2.98 18.99 -4.75
CA PRO A 67 2.31 19.56 -5.92
C PRO A 67 3.23 19.88 -7.10
N ASP A 68 4.52 20.09 -6.85
CA ASP A 68 5.52 20.34 -7.88
C ASP A 68 6.04 19.06 -8.54
N GLY A 69 5.55 17.90 -8.12
CA GLY A 69 5.98 16.62 -8.68
C GLY A 69 5.44 16.41 -10.08
N ASN A 70 6.10 15.50 -10.80
CA ASN A 70 5.67 15.12 -12.14
C ASN A 70 4.40 14.27 -12.06
N ALA A 71 3.38 14.65 -12.82
CA ALA A 71 2.07 13.97 -12.78
C ALA A 71 2.10 12.56 -13.37
N ALA A 72 2.98 12.28 -14.34
CA ALA A 72 3.00 10.98 -15.00
C ALA A 72 3.41 9.84 -14.05
N PRO A 73 4.48 9.96 -13.24
CA PRO A 73 4.79 8.95 -12.24
C PRO A 73 3.69 8.79 -11.20
N LEU A 74 3.03 9.87 -10.82
CA LEU A 74 1.92 9.79 -9.86
C LEU A 74 0.74 9.01 -10.44
N ARG A 75 0.41 9.22 -11.70
CA ARG A 75 -0.67 8.47 -12.34
C ARG A 75 -0.34 6.99 -12.45
N TYR A 76 0.90 6.66 -12.77
CA TYR A 76 1.34 5.28 -12.85
C TYR A 76 1.24 4.61 -11.48
N ALA A 77 1.74 5.27 -10.45
CA ALA A 77 1.65 4.77 -9.09
C ALA A 77 0.19 4.62 -8.63
N ALA A 78 -0.66 5.58 -9.00
CA ALA A 78 -2.08 5.52 -8.67
C ALA A 78 -2.77 4.33 -9.32
N ALA A 79 -2.42 4.05 -10.57
CA ALA A 79 -2.98 2.90 -11.28
C ALA A 79 -2.56 1.59 -10.62
N ILE A 80 -1.29 1.47 -10.24
CA ILE A 80 -0.77 0.30 -9.55
C ILE A 80 -1.48 0.11 -8.20
N GLU A 81 -1.60 1.17 -7.44
CA GLU A 81 -2.28 1.09 -6.15
C GLU A 81 -3.74 0.70 -6.29
N ALA A 82 -4.45 1.29 -7.23
CA ALA A 82 -5.86 0.97 -7.45
C ALA A 82 -6.05 -0.48 -7.90
N ALA A 83 -5.20 -0.95 -8.82
CA ALA A 83 -5.27 -2.33 -9.30
C ALA A 83 -4.93 -3.32 -8.19
N LEU A 84 -3.95 -3.01 -7.37
CA LEU A 84 -3.54 -3.88 -6.27
C LEU A 84 -4.61 -3.91 -5.18
N ARG A 85 -5.21 -2.76 -4.86
CA ARG A 85 -6.32 -2.68 -3.90
C ARG A 85 -7.47 -3.57 -4.35
N GLU A 86 -7.83 -3.50 -5.60
CA GLU A 86 -8.91 -4.31 -6.15
C GLU A 86 -8.56 -5.80 -6.09
N LYS A 87 -7.35 -6.16 -6.51
CA LYS A 87 -6.88 -7.54 -6.50
C LYS A 87 -6.87 -8.13 -5.10
N LEU A 88 -6.46 -7.36 -4.12
CA LEU A 88 -6.40 -7.78 -2.71
C LEU A 88 -7.78 -7.81 -2.04
N GLY A 89 -8.79 -7.19 -2.63
CA GLY A 89 -10.07 -6.99 -1.97
C GLY A 89 -9.94 -6.08 -0.74
N ALA A 90 -9.03 -5.12 -0.80
CA ALA A 90 -8.77 -4.23 0.31
C ALA A 90 -9.83 -3.15 0.43
N ASP A 91 -9.95 -2.57 1.62
CA ASP A 91 -10.92 -1.53 1.91
C ASP A 91 -10.69 -0.30 1.03
N MET A 92 -11.73 0.06 0.27
CA MET A 92 -11.69 1.22 -0.64
C MET A 92 -11.68 2.54 0.11
N GLY A 93 -12.17 2.56 1.34
CA GLY A 93 -12.23 3.78 2.14
C GLY A 93 -10.97 4.08 2.94
N TYR A 94 -10.04 3.15 2.97
CA TYR A 94 -8.80 3.33 3.74
C TYR A 94 -7.78 4.13 2.93
N SER A 95 -7.33 5.25 3.50
CA SER A 95 -6.44 6.18 2.80
C SER A 95 -4.95 5.83 2.89
N GLY A 96 -4.57 4.99 3.87
CA GLY A 96 -3.16 4.69 4.10
C GLY A 96 -2.38 5.74 4.87
N LEU A 97 -3.05 6.80 5.34
CA LEU A 97 -2.36 7.87 6.08
C LEU A 97 -1.89 7.42 7.46
N ILE A 98 -2.68 6.56 8.10
CA ILE A 98 -2.39 6.02 9.44
C ILE A 98 -2.37 4.51 9.32
N CYS A 99 -1.33 3.87 9.84
CA CYS A 99 -1.27 2.42 9.79
C CYS A 99 -0.84 1.83 11.13
N LYS A 100 -1.13 0.54 11.32
CA LYS A 100 -0.66 -0.20 12.49
C LYS A 100 0.86 -0.15 12.51
N ASN A 101 1.42 0.17 13.67
CA ASN A 101 2.86 0.28 13.83
C ASN A 101 3.50 -1.11 13.87
N PRO A 102 4.32 -1.49 12.87
CA PRO A 102 4.95 -2.81 12.85
C PRO A 102 5.88 -3.07 14.02
N LEU A 103 6.33 -2.01 14.69
CA LEU A 103 7.25 -2.12 15.81
C LEU A 103 6.55 -2.26 17.16
N HIS A 104 5.23 -2.22 17.17
CA HIS A 104 4.46 -2.30 18.43
C HIS A 104 4.05 -3.74 18.71
N GLU A 105 4.29 -4.19 19.93
CA GLU A 105 4.03 -5.59 20.34
C GLU A 105 2.56 -5.96 20.36
N HIS A 106 1.66 -5.00 20.30
CA HIS A 106 0.22 -5.25 20.25
C HIS A 106 -0.19 -6.05 19.00
N TRP A 107 0.56 -5.90 17.91
CA TRP A 107 0.23 -6.51 16.62
C TRP A 107 1.10 -7.75 16.36
N LEU A 108 0.57 -8.65 15.54
CA LEU A 108 1.36 -9.75 14.99
C LEU A 108 1.99 -9.25 13.69
N VAL A 109 3.31 -9.27 13.62
CA VAL A 109 4.07 -8.73 12.49
C VAL A 109 4.80 -9.86 11.79
N GLN A 110 4.67 -9.92 10.47
CA GLN A 110 5.35 -10.91 9.65
C GLN A 110 5.97 -10.23 8.43
N VAL A 111 7.18 -10.66 8.07
CA VAL A 111 7.88 -10.19 6.88
C VAL A 111 7.79 -11.30 5.83
N TRP A 112 7.26 -10.97 4.64
CA TRP A 112 7.07 -11.94 3.57
C TRP A 112 8.07 -11.73 2.44
N GLU A 113 8.24 -10.47 1.98
CA GLU A 113 9.21 -10.13 0.97
C GLU A 113 10.19 -9.10 1.55
N PRO A 114 11.44 -9.49 1.79
CA PRO A 114 12.40 -8.56 2.40
C PRO A 114 12.92 -7.50 1.44
N ARG A 115 12.78 -7.70 0.12
CA ARG A 115 13.26 -6.74 -0.88
C ARG A 115 12.21 -5.68 -1.14
N LEU A 116 12.63 -4.42 -1.24
CA LEU A 116 11.73 -3.35 -1.63
C LEU A 116 11.37 -3.48 -3.11
N TYR A 117 10.15 -3.07 -3.43
CA TYR A 117 9.65 -3.14 -4.80
C TYR A 117 9.99 -1.88 -5.58
N ASP A 118 10.10 -2.02 -6.89
CA ASP A 118 9.86 -0.90 -7.78
C ASP A 118 8.47 -1.05 -8.40
N LEU A 119 8.01 0.01 -9.04
CA LEU A 119 6.65 0.01 -9.60
C LEU A 119 6.50 -1.00 -10.74
N ALA A 120 7.55 -1.19 -11.53
CA ALA A 120 7.50 -2.15 -12.63
C ALA A 120 7.34 -3.57 -12.13
N TRP A 121 8.03 -3.93 -11.05
CA TRP A 121 7.90 -5.26 -10.45
C TRP A 121 6.48 -5.48 -9.93
N LEU A 122 5.91 -4.50 -9.25
CA LEU A 122 4.52 -4.60 -8.79
C LEU A 122 3.58 -4.76 -9.98
N SER A 123 3.79 -4.01 -11.06
CA SER A 123 2.91 -4.06 -12.23
C SER A 123 2.91 -5.42 -12.93
N ASP A 124 3.96 -6.22 -12.77
CA ASP A 124 4.02 -7.57 -13.34
C ASP A 124 2.93 -8.49 -12.80
N TYR A 125 2.37 -8.18 -11.65
CA TYR A 125 1.30 -8.96 -11.03
C TYR A 125 -0.09 -8.42 -11.36
N LEU A 126 -0.18 -7.32 -12.12
CA LEU A 126 -1.41 -6.56 -12.27
C LEU A 126 -1.77 -6.37 -13.73
N ASP A 127 -3.07 -6.20 -13.99
CA ASP A 127 -3.56 -5.76 -15.28
C ASP A 127 -3.97 -4.29 -15.16
N LEU A 128 -3.19 -3.41 -15.79
CA LEU A 128 -3.41 -1.99 -15.72
C LEU A 128 -4.19 -1.43 -16.90
N SER A 129 -4.68 -2.28 -17.80
CA SER A 129 -5.31 -1.83 -19.03
C SER A 129 -6.54 -0.94 -18.78
N SER A 130 -7.30 -1.22 -17.72
CA SER A 130 -8.46 -0.41 -17.38
C SER A 130 -8.12 0.93 -16.74
N TYR A 131 -6.86 1.14 -16.39
CA TYR A 131 -6.40 2.37 -15.73
C TYR A 131 -5.58 3.26 -16.65
N ASN A 132 -4.98 2.72 -17.68
CA ASN A 132 -4.07 3.48 -18.55
C ASN A 132 -4.80 4.55 -19.35
N GLY A 133 -4.44 5.81 -19.13
CA GLY A 133 -5.02 6.93 -19.86
C GLY A 133 -6.50 7.11 -19.66
N ARG A 134 -7.06 6.53 -18.63
CA ARG A 134 -8.49 6.52 -18.39
C ARG A 134 -8.91 7.58 -17.40
N LYS A 135 -10.17 7.99 -17.52
CA LYS A 135 -10.78 8.88 -16.55
C LYS A 135 -10.91 8.25 -15.18
N SER A 136 -10.91 6.92 -15.13
CA SER A 136 -11.04 6.18 -13.88
C SER A 136 -9.77 6.18 -13.05
N LEU A 137 -8.67 6.74 -13.54
CA LEU A 137 -7.45 6.82 -12.75
C LEU A 137 -7.70 7.61 -11.48
N PRO A 138 -7.27 7.09 -10.35
CA PRO A 138 -7.39 7.81 -9.09
C PRO A 138 -6.60 9.12 -9.13
N GLU A 139 -7.03 10.02 -8.29
CA GLU A 139 -6.38 11.32 -8.13
C GLU A 139 -5.55 11.33 -6.87
N TYR A 140 -4.38 11.93 -6.95
CA TYR A 140 -3.56 12.20 -5.77
C TYR A 140 -3.45 13.69 -5.50
N GLY A 141 -4.49 14.43 -5.86
CA GLY A 141 -4.51 15.87 -5.65
C GLY A 141 -3.86 16.67 -6.76
N LEU A 142 -3.26 16.01 -7.73
CA LEU A 142 -2.66 16.73 -8.86
C LEU A 142 -3.62 16.95 -10.00
N GLY A 143 -4.74 16.33 -9.97
CA GLY A 143 -5.66 16.37 -11.06
C GLY A 143 -5.12 15.67 -12.29
N ARG A 144 -5.95 15.57 -13.26
CA ARG A 144 -5.54 15.05 -14.53
C ARG A 144 -5.29 16.17 -15.47
N ASN A 145 -4.39 15.95 -16.26
CA ASN A 145 -4.08 16.96 -17.24
C ASN A 145 -4.48 16.51 -18.60
#